data_c3a5023386b4c4d72f8c10d1266e70e9
#
_entry.id   c3a5023386b4c4d72f8c10d1266e70e9
#
_cell.length_a   1.000
_cell.length_b   1.000
_cell.length_c   1.000
_cell.angle_alpha   90.00
_cell.angle_beta   90.00
_cell.angle_gamma   90.00
#
_symmetry.space_group_name_H-M   'P 1'
#
loop_
_entity.id
_entity.type
_entity.pdbx_description
1 polymer ?
#
loop_
_entity_poly.entity_id
_entity_poly.type
_entity_poly.pdbx_seq_one_letter_code
_entity_poly.pdbx_strand_id
1 'polypeptide(L)'
;MKFEDKVVLITGSGTGIGMTVAKKFIENGASVIILGRRKEPLESTSEMLTKIINEKNSKGFVKIFSGVDVSDEKSVTDMFDSLKNDGICVDIIVNNAGVSGPVTCFSHASLKDFRSTVDIHLTGTFWTSVQA
;
A
#
# COMPACT_ATOMS: atom_id res chain seq x y z
N MET A 1 -4.44 22.31 3.91
CA MET A 1 -3.86 21.47 2.83
C MET A 1 -4.96 20.65 2.18
N LYS A 2 -4.76 20.13 0.95
CA LYS A 2 -5.84 19.52 0.15
C LYS A 2 -6.39 18.20 0.73
N PHE A 3 -5.58 17.45 1.48
CA PHE A 3 -5.93 16.14 2.07
C PHE A 3 -5.78 16.12 3.59
N GLU A 4 -5.91 17.27 4.24
CA GLU A 4 -5.91 17.37 5.69
C GLU A 4 -7.01 16.48 6.27
N ASP A 5 -6.70 15.79 7.36
CA ASP A 5 -7.58 14.81 8.03
C ASP A 5 -7.99 13.57 7.19
N LYS A 6 -7.38 13.37 6.00
CA LYS A 6 -7.61 12.17 5.20
C LYS A 6 -6.58 11.08 5.49
N VAL A 7 -7.03 9.85 5.57
CA VAL A 7 -6.21 8.65 5.71
C VAL A 7 -6.18 7.90 4.38
N VAL A 8 -4.99 7.74 3.83
CA VAL A 8 -4.77 7.10 2.53
C VAL A 8 -3.99 5.80 2.70
N LEU A 9 -4.56 4.69 2.24
CA LEU A 9 -3.90 3.39 2.22
C LEU A 9 -3.32 3.13 0.83
N ILE A 10 -2.03 2.76 0.77
CA ILE A 10 -1.32 2.57 -0.50
C ILE A 10 -0.65 1.20 -0.49
N THR A 11 -1.07 0.31 -1.39
CA THR A 11 -0.46 -1.02 -1.52
C THR A 11 0.83 -0.95 -2.34
N GLY A 12 1.83 -1.78 -1.98
CA GLY A 12 3.11 -1.80 -2.68
C GLY A 12 3.89 -0.49 -2.58
N SER A 13 3.84 0.17 -1.44
CA SER A 13 4.31 1.54 -1.23
C SER A 13 5.73 1.67 -0.69
N GLY A 14 6.47 0.56 -0.58
CA GLY A 14 7.86 0.58 -0.12
C GLY A 14 8.86 1.14 -1.14
N THR A 15 8.52 1.21 -2.43
CA THR A 15 9.41 1.66 -3.51
C THR A 15 8.61 2.25 -4.68
N GLY A 16 9.33 2.89 -5.60
CA GLY A 16 8.81 3.27 -6.93
C GLY A 16 7.59 4.19 -6.90
N ILE A 17 6.58 3.80 -7.66
CA ILE A 17 5.36 4.62 -7.85
C ILE A 17 4.61 4.77 -6.51
N GLY A 18 4.41 3.68 -5.76
CA GLY A 18 3.68 3.71 -4.48
C GLY A 18 4.34 4.62 -3.43
N MET A 19 5.67 4.58 -3.33
CA MET A 19 6.43 5.50 -2.47
C MET A 19 6.25 6.96 -2.90
N THR A 20 6.31 7.24 -4.20
CA THR A 20 6.14 8.59 -4.73
C THR A 20 4.72 9.12 -4.49
N VAL A 21 3.71 8.27 -4.66
CA VAL A 21 2.31 8.61 -4.36
C VAL A 21 2.14 8.91 -2.87
N ALA A 22 2.69 8.06 -1.98
CA ALA A 22 2.67 8.30 -0.54
C ALA A 22 3.28 9.66 -0.17
N LYS A 23 4.43 9.99 -0.76
CA LYS A 23 5.07 11.29 -0.58
C LYS A 23 4.15 12.44 -0.98
N LYS A 24 3.47 12.34 -2.13
CA LYS A 24 2.56 13.39 -2.60
C LYS A 24 1.36 13.60 -1.68
N PHE A 25 0.81 12.54 -1.13
CA PHE A 25 -0.27 12.65 -0.14
C PHE A 25 0.19 13.32 1.16
N ILE A 26 1.34 12.91 1.71
CA ILE A 26 1.94 13.52 2.91
C ILE A 26 2.24 15.02 2.66
N GLU A 27 2.83 15.35 1.51
CA GLU A 27 3.11 16.75 1.13
C GLU A 27 1.86 17.64 1.10
N ASN A 28 0.67 17.02 0.93
CA ASN A 28 -0.62 17.68 0.90
C ASN A 28 -1.48 17.48 2.16
N GLY A 29 -0.86 17.02 3.25
CA GLY A 29 -1.46 17.00 4.58
C GLY A 29 -2.18 15.72 4.98
N ALA A 30 -2.18 14.67 4.14
CA ALA A 30 -2.78 13.38 4.48
C ALA A 30 -1.96 12.62 5.53
N SER A 31 -2.64 11.70 6.23
CA SER A 31 -2.00 10.56 6.87
C SER A 31 -1.90 9.40 5.87
N VAL A 32 -0.84 8.60 5.92
CA VAL A 32 -0.70 7.48 5.00
C VAL A 32 -0.44 6.16 5.72
N ILE A 33 -1.05 5.12 5.19
CA ILE A 33 -0.80 3.74 5.56
C ILE A 33 -0.05 3.11 4.40
N ILE A 34 1.18 2.68 4.64
CA ILE A 34 2.04 2.04 3.66
C ILE A 34 2.17 0.56 3.95
N LEU A 35 2.01 -0.26 2.94
CA LEU A 35 2.07 -1.71 3.08
C LEU A 35 2.76 -2.41 1.93
N GLY A 36 3.27 -3.60 2.24
CA GLY A 36 3.94 -4.46 1.29
C GLY A 36 4.59 -5.66 1.95
N ARG A 37 5.17 -6.53 1.16
CA ARG A 37 5.77 -7.80 1.65
C ARG A 37 7.10 -7.60 2.36
N ARG A 38 7.92 -6.64 1.92
CA ARG A 38 9.27 -6.43 2.44
C ARG A 38 9.32 -5.30 3.46
N LYS A 39 9.93 -5.56 4.61
CA LYS A 39 10.00 -4.63 5.73
C LYS A 39 10.93 -3.44 5.46
N GLU A 40 12.19 -3.71 5.07
CA GLU A 40 13.21 -2.67 4.91
C GLU A 40 12.82 -1.50 3.98
N PRO A 41 12.27 -1.73 2.76
CA PRO A 41 11.84 -0.62 1.92
C PRO A 41 10.71 0.22 2.54
N LEU A 42 9.82 -0.41 3.29
CA LEU A 42 8.73 0.30 3.98
C LEU A 42 9.27 1.16 5.13
N GLU A 43 10.23 0.66 5.90
CA GLU A 43 10.87 1.42 6.98
C GLU A 43 11.60 2.65 6.41
N SER A 44 12.40 2.47 5.35
CA SER A 44 13.08 3.58 4.68
C SER A 44 12.09 4.62 4.13
N THR A 45 11.00 4.17 3.51
CA THR A 45 9.94 5.07 3.04
C THR A 45 9.28 5.82 4.20
N SER A 46 8.96 5.12 5.30
CA SER A 46 8.35 5.73 6.48
C SER A 46 9.23 6.82 7.10
N GLU A 47 10.54 6.58 7.21
CA GLU A 47 11.48 7.58 7.73
C GLU A 47 11.48 8.84 6.85
N MET A 48 11.52 8.69 5.53
CA MET A 48 11.45 9.79 4.58
C MET A 48 10.13 10.58 4.74
N LEU A 49 9.00 9.88 4.83
CA LEU A 49 7.68 10.52 4.95
C LEU A 49 7.53 11.24 6.31
N THR A 50 8.05 10.65 7.39
CA THR A 50 8.03 11.27 8.72
C THR A 50 8.84 12.55 8.77
N LYS A 51 9.98 12.62 8.07
CA LYS A 51 10.76 13.86 7.93
C LYS A 51 9.92 14.97 7.29
N ILE A 52 9.19 14.66 6.22
CA ILE A 52 8.34 15.63 5.52
C ILE A 52 7.22 16.16 6.45
N ILE A 53 6.60 15.26 7.23
CA ILE A 53 5.58 15.65 8.21
C ILE A 53 6.16 16.66 9.21
N ASN A 54 7.34 16.38 9.75
CA ASN A 54 8.00 17.24 10.73
C ASN A 54 8.41 18.59 10.13
N GLU A 55 8.99 18.59 8.92
CA GLU A 55 9.39 19.81 8.21
C GLU A 55 8.21 20.73 7.91
N LYS A 56 7.05 20.14 7.58
CA LYS A 56 5.81 20.89 7.29
C LYS A 56 4.97 21.19 8.52
N ASN A 57 5.36 20.70 9.70
CA ASN A 57 4.58 20.77 10.93
C ASN A 57 3.14 20.27 10.73
N SER A 58 2.99 19.20 9.95
CA SER A 58 1.70 18.58 9.64
C SER A 58 1.25 17.67 10.79
N LYS A 59 -0.07 17.51 10.94
CA LYS A 59 -0.69 16.57 11.91
C LYS A 59 -0.81 15.15 11.38
N GLY A 60 -0.44 14.91 10.12
CA GLY A 60 -0.49 13.59 9.50
C GLY A 60 0.42 12.56 10.20
N PHE A 61 0.17 11.30 9.95
CA PHE A 61 0.99 10.19 10.44
C PHE A 61 1.34 9.21 9.32
N VAL A 62 2.34 8.38 9.58
CA VAL A 62 2.68 7.22 8.73
C VAL A 62 2.50 5.96 9.54
N LYS A 63 1.75 4.98 9.01
CA LYS A 63 1.61 3.64 9.60
C LYS A 63 2.11 2.59 8.61
N ILE A 64 2.86 1.61 9.10
CA ILE A 64 3.47 0.54 8.29
C ILE A 64 2.76 -0.78 8.56
N PHE A 65 2.48 -1.52 7.48
CA PHE A 65 2.14 -2.93 7.53
C PHE A 65 3.10 -3.72 6.63
N SER A 66 4.10 -4.33 7.24
CA SER A 66 5.04 -5.22 6.56
C SER A 66 4.55 -6.67 6.56
N GLY A 67 4.95 -7.45 5.55
CA GLY A 67 4.53 -8.84 5.41
C GLY A 67 3.10 -9.00 4.87
N VAL A 68 2.45 -7.93 4.43
CA VAL A 68 1.13 -8.00 3.82
C VAL A 68 1.25 -8.38 2.35
N ASP A 69 0.60 -9.48 1.98
CA ASP A 69 0.42 -9.91 0.60
C ASP A 69 -1.03 -9.66 0.17
N VAL A 70 -1.22 -8.79 -0.81
CA VAL A 70 -2.57 -8.43 -1.29
C VAL A 70 -3.29 -9.59 -1.98
N SER A 71 -2.57 -10.62 -2.43
CA SER A 71 -3.15 -11.84 -3.00
C SER A 71 -3.64 -12.84 -1.95
N ASP A 72 -3.32 -12.62 -0.68
CA ASP A 72 -3.78 -13.43 0.45
C ASP A 72 -4.89 -12.69 1.21
N GLU A 73 -6.11 -13.21 1.09
CA GLU A 73 -7.31 -12.66 1.74
C GLU A 73 -7.12 -12.48 3.25
N LYS A 74 -6.53 -13.48 3.92
CA LYS A 74 -6.32 -13.42 5.37
C LYS A 74 -5.35 -12.29 5.74
N SER A 75 -4.28 -12.13 5.00
CA SER A 75 -3.29 -11.07 5.22
C SER A 75 -3.93 -9.68 5.12
N VAL A 76 -4.80 -9.48 4.13
CA VAL A 76 -5.53 -8.21 3.95
C VAL A 76 -6.56 -8.02 5.07
N THR A 77 -7.33 -9.03 5.41
CA THR A 77 -8.34 -8.96 6.47
C THR A 77 -7.70 -8.64 7.83
N ASP A 78 -6.64 -9.35 8.22
CA ASP A 78 -5.93 -9.13 9.48
C ASP A 78 -5.40 -7.67 9.58
N MET A 79 -4.93 -7.12 8.47
CA MET A 79 -4.48 -5.72 8.40
C MET A 79 -5.64 -4.74 8.65
N PHE A 80 -6.78 -4.92 7.98
CA PHE A 80 -7.96 -4.06 8.20
C PHE A 80 -8.54 -4.20 9.60
N ASP A 81 -8.55 -5.40 10.17
CA ASP A 81 -8.95 -5.63 11.56
C ASP A 81 -8.04 -4.88 12.55
N SER A 82 -6.73 -4.87 12.28
CA SER A 82 -5.79 -4.06 13.06
C SER A 82 -6.10 -2.55 12.96
N LEU A 83 -6.38 -2.04 11.77
CA LEU A 83 -6.76 -0.63 11.58
C LEU A 83 -8.05 -0.29 12.34
N LYS A 84 -9.04 -1.17 12.27
CA LYS A 84 -10.31 -0.99 12.98
C LYS A 84 -10.12 -0.99 14.50
N ASN A 85 -9.29 -1.89 15.03
CA ASN A 85 -8.96 -1.93 16.46
C ASN A 85 -8.23 -0.66 16.93
N ASP A 86 -7.44 -0.05 16.06
CA ASP A 86 -6.76 1.22 16.33
C ASP A 86 -7.68 2.46 16.12
N GLY A 87 -8.92 2.26 15.71
CA GLY A 87 -9.88 3.34 15.42
C GLY A 87 -9.53 4.14 14.17
N ILE A 88 -8.77 3.55 13.24
CA ILE A 88 -8.33 4.21 12.01
C ILE A 88 -9.28 3.82 10.88
N CYS A 89 -9.97 4.81 10.31
CA CYS A 89 -10.79 4.67 9.10
C CYS A 89 -10.00 5.11 7.87
N VAL A 90 -10.07 4.32 6.80
CA VAL A 90 -9.43 4.64 5.53
C VAL A 90 -10.40 5.45 4.66
N ASP A 91 -9.98 6.64 4.21
CA ASP A 91 -10.78 7.48 3.30
C ASP A 91 -10.49 7.19 1.82
N ILE A 92 -9.23 6.83 1.51
CA ILE A 92 -8.75 6.67 0.13
C ILE A 92 -7.89 5.42 0.05
N ILE A 93 -8.10 4.61 -0.99
CA ILE A 93 -7.22 3.48 -1.33
C ILE A 93 -6.52 3.73 -2.66
N VAL A 94 -5.22 3.44 -2.69
CA VAL A 94 -4.42 3.39 -3.91
C VAL A 94 -3.94 1.95 -4.11
N ASN A 95 -4.59 1.22 -4.97
CA ASN A 95 -4.21 -0.14 -5.35
C ASN A 95 -3.04 -0.08 -6.34
N ASN A 96 -1.81 -0.05 -5.80
CA ASN A 96 -0.58 0.07 -6.57
C ASN A 96 0.27 -1.20 -6.55
N ALA A 97 0.04 -2.13 -5.63
CA ALA A 97 0.78 -3.39 -5.61
C ALA A 97 0.62 -4.14 -6.92
N GLY A 98 1.72 -4.62 -7.48
CA GLY A 98 1.73 -5.33 -8.74
C GLY A 98 3.09 -5.96 -9.04
N VAL A 99 3.10 -6.85 -10.02
CA VAL A 99 4.28 -7.50 -10.58
C VAL A 99 4.24 -7.41 -12.10
N SER A 100 5.38 -7.45 -12.76
CA SER A 100 5.43 -7.41 -14.25
C SER A 100 4.86 -8.65 -14.91
N GLY A 101 4.66 -9.73 -14.14
CA GLY A 101 4.26 -11.02 -14.70
C GLY A 101 5.38 -11.70 -15.49
N PRO A 102 5.09 -12.81 -16.18
CA PRO A 102 6.07 -13.52 -17.00
C PRO A 102 6.44 -12.69 -18.24
N VAL A 103 7.74 -12.42 -18.39
CA VAL A 103 8.29 -11.77 -19.60
C VAL A 103 8.80 -12.85 -20.53
N THR A 104 7.90 -13.46 -21.29
CA THR A 104 8.19 -14.58 -22.21
C THR A 104 7.17 -14.64 -23.35
N CYS A 105 7.45 -15.45 -24.36
CA CYS A 105 6.43 -15.76 -25.40
C CYS A 105 5.24 -16.45 -24.76
N PHE A 106 4.04 -16.16 -25.25
CA PHE A 106 2.80 -16.72 -24.72
C PHE A 106 2.82 -18.25 -24.60
N SER A 107 3.39 -18.95 -25.62
CA SER A 107 3.53 -20.41 -25.63
C SER A 107 4.44 -20.98 -24.53
N HIS A 108 5.27 -20.15 -23.89
CA HIS A 108 6.19 -20.55 -22.82
C HIS A 108 5.79 -19.98 -21.45
N ALA A 109 4.69 -19.22 -21.38
CA ALA A 109 4.20 -18.66 -20.14
C ALA A 109 3.67 -19.77 -19.22
N SER A 110 4.12 -19.77 -17.96
CA SER A 110 3.62 -20.74 -16.99
C SER A 110 2.25 -20.31 -16.45
N LEU A 111 1.33 -21.29 -16.31
CA LEU A 111 0.02 -21.05 -15.72
C LEU A 111 0.13 -20.54 -14.28
N LYS A 112 1.16 -20.98 -13.55
CA LYS A 112 1.44 -20.53 -12.18
C LYS A 112 1.75 -19.03 -12.14
N ASP A 113 2.62 -18.56 -13.04
CA ASP A 113 3.00 -17.14 -13.09
C ASP A 113 1.82 -16.27 -13.55
N PHE A 114 1.03 -16.76 -14.51
CA PHE A 114 -0.20 -16.11 -14.94
C PHE A 114 -1.19 -15.95 -13.76
N ARG A 115 -1.48 -17.05 -13.04
CA ARG A 115 -2.38 -17.02 -11.88
C ARG A 115 -1.88 -16.08 -10.79
N SER A 116 -0.59 -16.13 -10.45
CA SER A 116 0.01 -15.23 -9.47
C SER A 116 -0.14 -13.76 -9.88
N THR A 117 0.02 -13.45 -11.16
CA THR A 117 -0.18 -12.09 -11.69
C THR A 117 -1.63 -11.64 -11.52
N VAL A 118 -2.59 -12.48 -11.88
CA VAL A 118 -4.03 -12.20 -11.70
C VAL A 118 -4.39 -12.05 -10.22
N ASP A 119 -3.87 -12.90 -9.35
CA ASP A 119 -4.14 -12.85 -7.92
C ASP A 119 -3.62 -11.55 -7.29
N ILE A 120 -2.46 -11.08 -7.69
CA ILE A 120 -1.93 -9.82 -7.17
C ILE A 120 -2.69 -8.61 -7.74
N HIS A 121 -2.86 -8.53 -9.06
CA HIS A 121 -3.41 -7.34 -9.71
C HIS A 121 -4.93 -7.24 -9.62
N LEU A 122 -5.66 -8.33 -9.81
CA LEU A 122 -7.12 -8.35 -9.84
C LEU A 122 -7.69 -8.71 -8.47
N THR A 123 -7.37 -9.90 -7.97
CA THR A 123 -7.90 -10.39 -6.69
C THR A 123 -7.43 -9.52 -5.53
N GLY A 124 -6.16 -9.10 -5.50
CA GLY A 124 -5.62 -8.21 -4.49
C GLY A 124 -6.28 -6.83 -4.48
N THR A 125 -6.56 -6.26 -5.64
CA THR A 125 -7.33 -5.01 -5.77
C THR A 125 -8.74 -5.18 -5.23
N PHE A 126 -9.40 -6.31 -5.55
CA PHE A 126 -10.74 -6.61 -5.05
C PHE A 126 -10.76 -6.73 -3.52
N TRP A 127 -9.90 -7.57 -2.92
CA TRP A 127 -9.84 -7.76 -1.48
C TRP A 127 -9.59 -6.46 -0.72
N THR A 128 -8.62 -5.68 -1.16
CA THR A 128 -8.29 -4.41 -0.53
C THR A 128 -9.46 -3.43 -0.59
N SER A 129 -10.16 -3.38 -1.72
CA SER A 129 -11.28 -2.45 -1.93
C SER A 129 -12.56 -2.85 -1.18
N VAL A 130 -12.80 -4.14 -0.99
CA VAL A 130 -14.00 -4.64 -0.28
C VAL A 130 -13.89 -4.42 1.23
N GLN A 131 -12.67 -4.44 1.79
CA GLN A 131 -12.43 -4.29 3.23
C GLN A 131 -12.44 -2.82 3.69
N ALA A 132 -12.28 -1.88 2.77
CA ALA A 132 -12.33 -0.45 3.07
C ALA A 132 -13.76 0.05 3.23
#